data_f4ccea436d3e0fde17879b9d0bbd29c2
#
_entry.id   f4ccea436d3e0fde17879b9d0bbd29c2
#
_cell.length_a   1.000
_cell.length_b   1.000
_cell.length_c   1.000
_cell.angle_alpha   90.00
_cell.angle_beta   90.00
_cell.angle_gamma   90.00
#
_symmetry.space_group_name_H-M   'P 1'
#
loop_
_entity.id
_entity.type
_entity.pdbx_description
1 polymer ?
#
loop_
_entity_poly.entity_id
_entity_poly.type
_entity_poly.pdbx_seq_one_letter_code
_entity_poly.pdbx_strand_id
1 'polypeptide(L)'
;MSGIDAKKPETRQAFVKMLTEAAKKEANSKGKPTKPTISGTAKELNIHRDTVYSWMKEFKVDFKEILEKLPKNLANDADEDESVYLIGESLVGEGNEVAHIDLMIGDKKGPIGQAFAQGMTMLSAGHTPLLAVIRPNLPPKPYTLIVPKVTVKSMESVGKIFGPAQAAVAKAVADSVEEGVLPEDKVDDWVIICSVFIHPQAVDMRKIYQCNYGATKMAIQRALKKYPSIEKINYDKDRAKHPIMGFKVPRLWRPPYLQIALDAPSLEGAKKVLSQIPGSDRIIIEVGTPLIKRYGTRVIQELRAVNKDFFMIADLKTLDVGKVEADIAYEDTADAVVASGLAPPETLDATVHEAKRMGIYGIIDMLNVEDVLGKLRSLKEFPDVIILHRGIDQETGRSSGLERIALIRAAFPDKKFLIAVAGGIVPETAKEALDKGADILIVGRYITQSKDIERSIRDFLELTPTMREDIDLNRVHIE
;
A
#
# COMPACT_ATOMS: atom_id res chain seq x y z
N MET A 1 -14.23 -15.03 -49.70
CA MET A 1 -13.67 -13.80 -50.29
C MET A 1 -12.43 -13.46 -49.53
N SER A 2 -11.27 -13.54 -50.17
CA SER A 2 -9.95 -13.31 -49.56
C SER A 2 -9.83 -11.85 -49.10
N GLY A 3 -9.71 -11.63 -47.79
CA GLY A 3 -9.41 -10.32 -47.29
C GLY A 3 -8.05 -9.87 -47.76
N ILE A 4 -7.97 -8.69 -48.31
CA ILE A 4 -6.72 -8.04 -48.69
C ILE A 4 -6.09 -7.58 -47.38
N ASP A 5 -4.96 -8.17 -47.00
CA ASP A 5 -4.16 -7.73 -45.84
C ASP A 5 -3.78 -6.25 -46.06
N ALA A 6 -4.17 -5.39 -45.14
CA ALA A 6 -3.86 -3.97 -45.24
C ALA A 6 -2.33 -3.76 -45.18
N LYS A 7 -1.76 -3.17 -46.25
CA LYS A 7 -0.36 -2.75 -46.26
C LYS A 7 -0.16 -1.54 -45.36
N LYS A 8 1.02 -1.46 -44.74
CA LYS A 8 1.39 -0.31 -43.94
C LYS A 8 1.32 0.97 -44.75
N PRO A 9 0.57 2.00 -44.29
CA PRO A 9 0.45 3.27 -45.00
C PRO A 9 1.80 4.05 -44.99
N GLU A 10 2.04 4.81 -46.03
CA GLU A 10 3.29 5.58 -46.17
C GLU A 10 3.27 6.90 -45.43
N THR A 11 2.11 7.44 -45.11
CA THR A 11 1.95 8.76 -44.44
C THR A 11 0.96 8.71 -43.28
N ARG A 12 1.12 9.60 -42.31
CA ARG A 12 0.17 9.81 -41.21
C ARG A 12 -1.26 10.05 -41.72
N GLN A 13 -1.44 10.85 -42.75
CA GLN A 13 -2.75 11.16 -43.30
C GLN A 13 -3.42 9.91 -43.92
N ALA A 14 -2.65 9.10 -44.66
CA ALA A 14 -3.13 7.84 -45.24
C ALA A 14 -3.49 6.84 -44.11
N PHE A 15 -2.73 6.80 -43.04
CA PHE A 15 -3.01 5.95 -41.87
C PHE A 15 -4.31 6.38 -41.16
N VAL A 16 -4.46 7.67 -40.86
CA VAL A 16 -5.69 8.21 -40.23
C VAL A 16 -6.92 7.94 -41.11
N LYS A 17 -6.81 8.14 -42.42
CA LYS A 17 -7.91 7.82 -43.37
C LYS A 17 -8.28 6.35 -43.33
N MET A 18 -7.31 5.46 -43.42
CA MET A 18 -7.48 4.01 -43.38
C MET A 18 -8.17 3.54 -42.11
N LEU A 19 -7.69 4.03 -40.92
CA LEU A 19 -8.30 3.70 -39.62
C LEU A 19 -9.72 4.24 -39.51
N THR A 20 -9.99 5.45 -39.98
CA THR A 20 -11.33 6.06 -39.95
C THR A 20 -12.32 5.26 -40.80
N GLU A 21 -11.90 4.81 -41.98
CA GLU A 21 -12.78 3.98 -42.86
C GLU A 21 -13.03 2.59 -42.25
N ALA A 22 -12.01 1.95 -41.64
CA ALA A 22 -12.17 0.67 -40.97
C ALA A 22 -13.07 0.79 -39.72
N ALA A 23 -12.89 1.85 -38.93
CA ALA A 23 -13.72 2.14 -37.76
C ALA A 23 -15.20 2.37 -38.15
N LYS A 24 -15.46 3.05 -39.27
CA LYS A 24 -16.83 3.19 -39.83
C LYS A 24 -17.42 1.84 -40.20
N LYS A 25 -16.65 0.95 -40.82
CA LYS A 25 -17.11 -0.39 -41.19
C LYS A 25 -17.46 -1.23 -39.98
N GLU A 26 -16.55 -1.24 -38.97
CA GLU A 26 -16.80 -1.92 -37.70
C GLU A 26 -18.09 -1.42 -37.03
N ALA A 27 -18.24 -0.10 -36.92
CA ALA A 27 -19.43 0.51 -36.30
C ALA A 27 -20.75 0.08 -36.95
N ASN A 28 -20.75 -0.19 -38.25
CA ASN A 28 -21.94 -0.60 -39.01
C ASN A 28 -22.10 -2.12 -39.17
N SER A 29 -21.12 -2.93 -38.75
CA SER A 29 -21.09 -4.36 -39.06
C SER A 29 -22.09 -5.22 -38.30
N LYS A 30 -22.69 -4.74 -37.23
CA LYS A 30 -23.57 -5.49 -36.30
C LYS A 30 -25.06 -5.15 -36.42
N GLY A 31 -25.50 -4.47 -37.48
CA GLY A 31 -26.93 -4.16 -37.72
C GLY A 31 -27.52 -3.08 -36.82
N LYS A 32 -26.76 -2.61 -35.82
CA LYS A 32 -26.97 -1.39 -35.03
C LYS A 32 -25.65 -0.64 -34.94
N PRO A 33 -25.64 0.70 -35.02
CA PRO A 33 -24.41 1.47 -34.82
C PRO A 33 -23.78 1.16 -33.45
N THR A 34 -22.51 0.79 -33.41
CA THR A 34 -21.76 0.57 -32.17
C THR A 34 -20.45 1.33 -32.25
N LYS A 35 -19.96 1.80 -31.10
CA LYS A 35 -18.66 2.47 -31.04
C LYS A 35 -17.55 1.52 -31.49
N PRO A 36 -16.72 1.91 -32.45
CA PRO A 36 -15.62 1.07 -32.91
C PRO A 36 -14.50 0.98 -31.85
N THR A 37 -13.85 -0.17 -31.81
CA THR A 37 -12.71 -0.47 -30.95
C THR A 37 -11.46 -0.67 -31.78
N ILE A 38 -10.27 -0.51 -31.19
CA ILE A 38 -9.00 -0.80 -31.90
C ILE A 38 -8.97 -2.26 -32.36
N SER A 39 -9.47 -3.19 -31.55
CA SER A 39 -9.50 -4.62 -31.87
C SER A 39 -10.44 -4.94 -33.03
N GLY A 40 -11.62 -4.33 -33.07
CA GLY A 40 -12.59 -4.50 -34.15
C GLY A 40 -12.12 -3.82 -35.43
N THR A 41 -11.55 -2.61 -35.32
CA THR A 41 -10.96 -1.89 -36.46
C THR A 41 -9.79 -2.67 -37.08
N ALA A 42 -8.94 -3.33 -36.24
CA ALA A 42 -7.87 -4.19 -36.72
C ALA A 42 -8.41 -5.41 -37.47
N LYS A 43 -9.53 -5.99 -37.01
CA LYS A 43 -10.22 -7.10 -37.68
C LYS A 43 -10.76 -6.69 -39.04
N GLU A 44 -11.34 -5.51 -39.18
CA GLU A 44 -11.81 -4.98 -40.46
C GLU A 44 -10.65 -4.73 -41.45
N LEU A 45 -9.46 -4.44 -40.94
CA LEU A 45 -8.24 -4.29 -41.74
C LEU A 45 -7.55 -5.62 -42.03
N ASN A 46 -8.00 -6.72 -41.45
CA ASN A 46 -7.37 -8.05 -41.52
C ASN A 46 -5.90 -8.06 -41.07
N ILE A 47 -5.60 -7.32 -40.00
CA ILE A 47 -4.27 -7.25 -39.39
C ILE A 47 -4.35 -7.50 -37.89
N HIS A 48 -3.22 -7.85 -37.26
CA HIS A 48 -3.17 -8.05 -35.82
C HIS A 48 -3.31 -6.73 -35.08
N ARG A 49 -4.02 -6.72 -33.95
CA ARG A 49 -4.24 -5.54 -33.10
C ARG A 49 -2.94 -4.83 -32.74
N ASP A 50 -1.89 -5.58 -32.41
CA ASP A 50 -0.60 -5.03 -32.01
C ASP A 50 0.10 -4.30 -33.18
N THR A 51 -0.20 -4.67 -34.42
CA THR A 51 0.26 -3.97 -35.62
C THR A 51 -0.38 -2.57 -35.69
N VAL A 52 -1.69 -2.46 -35.37
CA VAL A 52 -2.37 -1.16 -35.30
C VAL A 52 -1.75 -0.29 -34.22
N TYR A 53 -1.52 -0.83 -33.02
CA TYR A 53 -0.84 -0.10 -31.93
C TYR A 53 0.56 0.37 -32.32
N SER A 54 1.35 -0.49 -32.97
CA SER A 54 2.69 -0.13 -33.46
C SER A 54 2.65 1.03 -34.44
N TRP A 55 1.71 0.99 -35.41
CA TRP A 55 1.53 2.07 -36.40
C TRP A 55 0.99 3.34 -35.75
N MET A 56 0.06 3.24 -34.80
CA MET A 56 -0.44 4.40 -34.03
C MET A 56 0.72 5.10 -33.30
N LYS A 57 1.59 4.35 -32.67
CA LYS A 57 2.79 4.89 -32.00
C LYS A 57 3.75 5.55 -32.99
N GLU A 58 4.03 4.89 -34.12
CA GLU A 58 4.94 5.39 -35.15
C GLU A 58 4.42 6.68 -35.81
N PHE A 59 3.14 6.71 -36.15
CA PHE A 59 2.53 7.88 -36.79
C PHE A 59 2.02 8.93 -35.79
N LYS A 60 2.20 8.71 -34.47
CA LYS A 60 1.72 9.58 -33.39
C LYS A 60 0.23 9.91 -33.51
N VAL A 61 -0.59 8.89 -33.71
CA VAL A 61 -2.06 8.98 -33.81
C VAL A 61 -2.71 8.41 -32.57
N ASP A 62 -3.60 9.17 -31.92
CA ASP A 62 -4.48 8.67 -30.87
C ASP A 62 -5.77 8.14 -31.50
N PHE A 63 -6.30 7.01 -31.01
CA PHE A 63 -7.56 6.47 -31.50
C PHE A 63 -8.74 7.42 -31.25
N LYS A 64 -8.65 8.27 -30.24
CA LYS A 64 -9.59 9.36 -30.00
C LYS A 64 -9.71 10.31 -31.20
N GLU A 65 -8.60 10.63 -31.85
CA GLU A 65 -8.59 11.44 -33.09
C GLU A 65 -9.38 10.78 -34.22
N ILE A 66 -9.39 9.44 -34.27
CA ILE A 66 -10.18 8.68 -35.22
C ILE A 66 -11.68 8.76 -34.90
N LEU A 67 -12.04 8.60 -33.63
CA LEU A 67 -13.41 8.68 -33.15
C LEU A 67 -14.02 10.05 -33.41
N GLU A 68 -13.30 11.14 -33.22
CA GLU A 68 -13.74 12.52 -33.49
C GLU A 68 -14.05 12.79 -34.98
N LYS A 69 -13.42 12.04 -35.89
CA LYS A 69 -13.64 12.12 -37.33
C LYS A 69 -14.81 11.28 -37.83
N LEU A 70 -15.43 10.49 -36.96
CA LEU A 70 -16.62 9.73 -37.28
C LEU A 70 -17.87 10.63 -37.31
N PRO A 71 -18.91 10.29 -38.12
CA PRO A 71 -20.20 10.92 -38.01
C PRO A 71 -20.74 10.83 -36.57
N LYS A 72 -21.37 11.90 -36.09
CA LYS A 72 -21.85 12.00 -34.69
C LYS A 72 -22.78 10.84 -34.27
N ASN A 73 -23.55 10.30 -35.18
CA ASN A 73 -24.40 9.13 -34.96
C ASN A 73 -23.62 7.82 -34.78
N LEU A 74 -22.34 7.78 -35.14
CA LEU A 74 -21.43 6.63 -34.91
C LEU A 74 -20.41 6.87 -33.80
N ALA A 75 -20.21 8.14 -33.42
CA ALA A 75 -19.30 8.53 -32.37
C ALA A 75 -19.97 8.63 -30.98
N ASN A 76 -21.26 8.91 -30.96
CA ASN A 76 -22.04 9.24 -29.76
C ASN A 76 -22.70 8.04 -29.05
N ASP A 77 -22.63 6.82 -29.58
CA ASP A 77 -23.13 5.63 -28.85
C ASP A 77 -22.17 5.11 -27.78
N ALA A 78 -21.29 5.98 -27.27
CA ALA A 78 -20.29 5.62 -26.28
C ALA A 78 -20.43 6.34 -24.94
N ASP A 79 -21.42 7.21 -24.79
CA ASP A 79 -21.81 7.77 -23.47
C ASP A 79 -23.04 7.05 -22.89
N GLU A 80 -23.55 6.03 -23.56
CA GLU A 80 -24.54 5.12 -22.99
C GLU A 80 -23.86 3.83 -22.57
N ASP A 81 -23.51 3.78 -21.27
CA ASP A 81 -23.31 2.59 -20.43
C ASP A 81 -21.92 2.39 -19.80
N GLU A 82 -21.20 3.42 -19.41
CA GLU A 82 -20.45 3.25 -18.17
C GLU A 82 -21.43 3.47 -17.01
N SER A 83 -22.14 2.40 -16.62
CA SER A 83 -23.01 2.46 -15.45
C SER A 83 -22.21 2.98 -14.27
N VAL A 84 -22.72 3.98 -13.57
CA VAL A 84 -22.07 4.55 -12.40
C VAL A 84 -21.81 3.45 -11.39
N TYR A 85 -20.55 3.27 -11.02
CA TYR A 85 -20.08 2.30 -10.05
C TYR A 85 -19.05 2.96 -9.14
N LEU A 86 -19.50 3.44 -7.99
CA LEU A 86 -18.68 4.19 -7.04
C LEU A 86 -18.65 3.45 -5.71
N ILE A 87 -17.47 3.40 -5.11
CA ILE A 87 -17.25 2.79 -3.78
C ILE A 87 -16.67 3.83 -2.85
N GLY A 88 -17.20 3.90 -1.63
CA GLY A 88 -16.66 4.70 -0.55
C GLY A 88 -16.59 3.89 0.74
N GLU A 89 -15.53 4.13 1.50
CA GLU A 89 -15.30 3.49 2.78
C GLU A 89 -14.99 4.57 3.82
N SER A 90 -15.47 4.38 5.04
CA SER A 90 -15.12 5.25 6.16
C SER A 90 -15.29 4.56 7.51
N LEU A 91 -14.35 4.80 8.41
CA LEU A 91 -14.42 4.42 9.82
C LEU A 91 -14.40 5.69 10.68
N VAL A 92 -15.37 5.83 11.58
CA VAL A 92 -15.50 6.97 12.50
C VAL A 92 -15.79 6.46 13.91
N GLY A 93 -15.20 7.11 14.90
CA GLY A 93 -15.37 6.78 16.33
C GLY A 93 -14.16 6.07 16.91
N GLU A 94 -14.20 5.82 18.21
CA GLU A 94 -13.15 5.19 18.99
C GLU A 94 -13.74 4.13 19.94
N GLY A 95 -12.89 3.19 20.36
CA GLY A 95 -13.28 2.13 21.28
C GLY A 95 -14.38 1.23 20.72
N ASN A 96 -15.46 1.05 21.48
CA ASN A 96 -16.59 0.22 21.07
C ASN A 96 -17.63 0.98 20.24
N GLU A 97 -17.65 2.30 20.31
CA GLU A 97 -18.59 3.18 19.58
C GLU A 97 -18.04 3.57 18.22
N VAL A 98 -17.47 2.60 17.48
CA VAL A 98 -17.00 2.80 16.11
C VAL A 98 -18.09 2.44 15.10
N ALA A 99 -18.18 3.22 14.04
CA ALA A 99 -18.98 2.93 12.86
C ALA A 99 -18.04 2.73 11.67
N HIS A 100 -18.16 1.59 10.99
CA HIS A 100 -17.48 1.33 9.73
C HIS A 100 -18.52 1.17 8.64
N ILE A 101 -18.45 2.04 7.66
CA ILE A 101 -19.36 2.07 6.52
C ILE A 101 -18.59 1.70 5.25
N ASP A 102 -19.08 0.68 4.54
CA ASP A 102 -18.77 0.48 3.12
C ASP A 102 -20.01 0.84 2.32
N LEU A 103 -19.84 1.65 1.30
CA LEU A 103 -20.95 2.19 0.55
C LEU A 103 -20.68 2.03 -0.95
N MET A 104 -21.73 1.66 -1.69
CA MET A 104 -21.75 1.63 -3.14
C MET A 104 -22.84 2.56 -3.65
N ILE A 105 -22.51 3.39 -4.65
CA ILE A 105 -23.46 4.26 -5.35
C ILE A 105 -23.43 3.91 -6.82
N GLY A 106 -24.59 3.74 -7.43
CA GLY A 106 -24.65 3.49 -8.86
C GLY A 106 -26.04 3.49 -9.45
N ASP A 107 -26.09 3.31 -10.76
CA ASP A 107 -27.32 3.35 -11.52
C ASP A 107 -28.27 2.21 -11.18
N LYS A 108 -29.57 2.51 -11.12
CA LYS A 108 -30.65 1.50 -10.95
C LYS A 108 -30.60 0.41 -12.02
N LYS A 109 -30.19 0.74 -13.25
CA LYS A 109 -30.08 -0.20 -14.35
C LYS A 109 -28.73 -0.92 -14.42
N GLY A 110 -27.75 -0.49 -13.63
CA GLY A 110 -26.42 -1.04 -13.58
C GLY A 110 -26.24 -2.19 -12.56
N PRO A 111 -25.01 -2.65 -12.36
CA PRO A 111 -24.71 -3.76 -11.43
C PRO A 111 -25.11 -3.47 -9.99
N ILE A 112 -25.00 -2.21 -9.52
CA ILE A 112 -25.40 -1.82 -8.17
C ILE A 112 -26.94 -1.85 -8.04
N GLY A 113 -27.69 -1.44 -9.06
CA GLY A 113 -29.14 -1.56 -9.09
C GLY A 113 -29.62 -3.01 -9.05
N GLN A 114 -28.94 -3.92 -9.73
CA GLN A 114 -29.21 -5.36 -9.67
C GLN A 114 -28.96 -5.92 -8.26
N ALA A 115 -27.80 -5.57 -7.64
CA ALA A 115 -27.47 -5.97 -6.28
C ALA A 115 -28.46 -5.40 -5.26
N PHE A 116 -28.91 -4.16 -5.45
CA PHE A 116 -29.94 -3.52 -4.63
C PHE A 116 -31.27 -4.29 -4.70
N ALA A 117 -31.75 -4.61 -5.91
CA ALA A 117 -32.98 -5.36 -6.11
C ALA A 117 -32.91 -6.77 -5.49
N GLN A 118 -31.77 -7.45 -5.65
CA GLN A 118 -31.52 -8.74 -5.01
C GLN A 118 -31.54 -8.61 -3.48
N GLY A 119 -30.83 -7.62 -2.91
CA GLY A 119 -30.80 -7.35 -1.48
C GLY A 119 -32.17 -7.07 -0.88
N MET A 120 -33.07 -6.42 -1.62
CA MET A 120 -34.46 -6.17 -1.19
C MET A 120 -35.30 -7.45 -1.11
N THR A 121 -34.98 -8.47 -1.87
CA THR A 121 -35.78 -9.69 -2.01
C THR A 121 -35.17 -10.91 -1.34
N MET A 122 -33.86 -10.92 -1.09
CA MET A 122 -33.15 -12.04 -0.45
C MET A 122 -33.19 -11.89 1.07
N LEU A 123 -33.81 -12.85 1.73
CA LEU A 123 -33.78 -12.96 3.18
C LEU A 123 -32.59 -13.83 3.60
N SER A 124 -31.70 -13.26 4.40
CA SER A 124 -30.54 -13.96 4.94
C SER A 124 -30.59 -13.94 6.47
N ALA A 125 -30.49 -15.09 7.11
CA ALA A 125 -30.54 -15.19 8.56
C ALA A 125 -29.45 -14.33 9.24
N GLY A 126 -29.87 -13.37 10.07
CA GLY A 126 -28.97 -12.46 10.78
C GLY A 126 -28.32 -11.35 9.94
N HIS A 127 -28.62 -11.26 8.63
CA HIS A 127 -28.10 -10.22 7.72
C HIS A 127 -29.21 -9.66 6.81
N THR A 128 -30.42 -9.61 7.29
CA THR A 128 -31.56 -9.11 6.51
C THR A 128 -31.37 -7.64 6.17
N PRO A 129 -31.29 -7.29 4.89
CA PRO A 129 -31.21 -5.89 4.47
C PRO A 129 -32.50 -5.13 4.79
N LEU A 130 -32.38 -3.81 4.97
CA LEU A 130 -33.50 -2.91 5.27
C LEU A 130 -33.38 -1.66 4.40
N LEU A 131 -34.50 -1.25 3.81
CA LEU A 131 -34.58 0.07 3.18
C LEU A 131 -34.49 1.16 4.26
N ALA A 132 -33.55 2.07 4.12
CA ALA A 132 -33.39 3.19 5.02
C ALA A 132 -34.61 4.12 4.95
N VAL A 133 -35.04 4.64 6.09
CA VAL A 133 -36.13 5.64 6.17
C VAL A 133 -35.75 6.76 7.14
N ILE A 134 -36.07 7.99 6.79
CA ILE A 134 -35.93 9.17 7.67
C ILE A 134 -36.97 9.06 8.82
N ARG A 135 -38.17 8.61 8.47
CA ARG A 135 -39.26 8.22 9.36
C ARG A 135 -40.15 7.22 8.62
N PRO A 136 -41.06 6.52 9.29
CA PRO A 136 -42.02 5.64 8.63
C PRO A 136 -42.68 6.32 7.42
N ASN A 137 -42.70 5.63 6.29
CA ASN A 137 -43.25 6.09 5.00
C ASN A 137 -42.48 7.23 4.32
N LEU A 138 -41.21 7.50 4.74
CA LEU A 138 -40.39 8.53 4.13
C LEU A 138 -38.94 8.03 3.95
N PRO A 139 -38.64 7.25 2.90
CA PRO A 139 -37.26 6.88 2.57
C PRO A 139 -36.49 8.08 2.01
N PRO A 140 -35.18 8.16 2.18
CA PRO A 140 -34.35 9.14 1.50
C PRO A 140 -34.23 8.81 0.01
N LYS A 141 -33.83 9.78 -0.80
CA LYS A 141 -33.40 9.62 -2.17
C LYS A 141 -31.91 10.04 -2.29
N PRO A 142 -31.08 9.29 -3.04
CA PRO A 142 -31.34 7.98 -3.67
C PRO A 142 -31.80 6.93 -2.66
N TYR A 143 -32.64 5.98 -3.12
CA TYR A 143 -33.04 4.87 -2.26
C TYR A 143 -31.82 4.13 -1.73
N THR A 144 -31.79 3.91 -0.42
CA THR A 144 -30.61 3.39 0.28
C THR A 144 -30.96 2.09 1.00
N LEU A 145 -30.23 1.02 0.66
CA LEU A 145 -30.34 -0.28 1.31
C LEU A 145 -29.27 -0.40 2.38
N ILE A 146 -29.67 -0.69 3.62
CA ILE A 146 -28.75 -0.97 4.72
C ILE A 146 -28.52 -2.49 4.80
N VAL A 147 -27.25 -2.87 4.83
CA VAL A 147 -26.81 -4.26 4.99
C VAL A 147 -25.98 -4.39 6.27
N PRO A 148 -26.43 -5.15 7.28
CA PRO A 148 -25.61 -5.41 8.47
C PRO A 148 -24.35 -6.20 8.14
N LYS A 149 -23.17 -5.71 8.51
CA LYS A 149 -21.89 -6.40 8.32
C LYS A 149 -21.62 -7.51 9.35
N VAL A 150 -22.34 -7.49 10.44
CA VAL A 150 -22.24 -8.52 11.50
C VAL A 150 -23.52 -9.30 11.58
N THR A 151 -23.43 -10.57 11.95
CA THR A 151 -24.63 -11.39 12.19
C THR A 151 -25.41 -10.82 13.38
N VAL A 152 -26.64 -10.40 13.14
CA VAL A 152 -27.55 -9.90 14.17
C VAL A 152 -28.12 -11.09 14.94
N LYS A 153 -27.71 -11.25 16.20
CA LYS A 153 -28.05 -12.42 17.05
C LYS A 153 -29.04 -12.10 18.15
N SER A 154 -29.32 -10.83 18.42
CA SER A 154 -30.22 -10.45 19.55
C SER A 154 -31.10 -9.26 19.14
N MET A 155 -32.25 -9.11 19.84
CA MET A 155 -33.12 -7.95 19.66
C MET A 155 -32.42 -6.60 20.00
N GLU A 156 -31.47 -6.62 20.92
CA GLU A 156 -30.65 -5.45 21.23
C GLU A 156 -29.80 -5.03 20.03
N SER A 157 -29.13 -5.98 19.37
CA SER A 157 -28.36 -5.73 18.14
C SER A 157 -29.25 -5.24 17.00
N VAL A 158 -30.45 -5.81 16.88
CA VAL A 158 -31.49 -5.35 15.94
C VAL A 158 -31.82 -3.87 16.19
N GLY A 159 -32.04 -3.51 17.47
CA GLY A 159 -32.37 -2.15 17.86
C GLY A 159 -31.27 -1.14 17.52
N LYS A 160 -29.99 -1.49 17.67
CA LYS A 160 -28.85 -0.64 17.35
C LYS A 160 -28.75 -0.36 15.85
N ILE A 161 -28.97 -1.37 15.01
CA ILE A 161 -28.85 -1.24 13.55
C ILE A 161 -30.07 -0.55 12.96
N PHE A 162 -31.28 -1.02 13.30
CA PHE A 162 -32.52 -0.52 12.72
C PHE A 162 -33.08 0.72 13.42
N GLY A 163 -32.47 1.12 14.53
CA GLY A 163 -32.74 2.37 15.22
C GLY A 163 -31.73 3.47 14.83
N PRO A 164 -30.75 3.75 15.71
CA PRO A 164 -29.84 4.89 15.51
C PRO A 164 -29.00 4.82 14.25
N ALA A 165 -28.47 3.66 13.88
CA ALA A 165 -27.63 3.57 12.69
C ALA A 165 -28.42 3.80 11.40
N GLN A 166 -29.60 3.17 11.27
CA GLN A 166 -30.50 3.35 10.13
C GLN A 166 -30.92 4.83 10.01
N ALA A 167 -31.36 5.46 11.10
CA ALA A 167 -31.74 6.86 11.09
C ALA A 167 -30.57 7.80 10.69
N ALA A 168 -29.37 7.47 11.15
CA ALA A 168 -28.15 8.21 10.82
C ALA A 168 -27.81 8.12 9.32
N VAL A 169 -27.85 6.91 8.76
CA VAL A 169 -27.61 6.69 7.32
C VAL A 169 -28.64 7.43 6.48
N ALA A 170 -29.92 7.30 6.80
CA ALA A 170 -30.99 7.95 6.07
C ALA A 170 -30.86 9.49 6.07
N LYS A 171 -30.53 10.06 7.24
CA LYS A 171 -30.28 11.49 7.37
C LYS A 171 -29.02 11.93 6.61
N ALA A 172 -27.94 11.18 6.71
CA ALA A 172 -26.69 11.50 6.01
C ALA A 172 -26.87 11.53 4.47
N VAL A 173 -27.65 10.60 3.92
CA VAL A 173 -28.00 10.62 2.50
C VAL A 173 -28.82 11.84 2.13
N ALA A 174 -29.88 12.16 2.90
CA ALA A 174 -30.75 13.32 2.65
C ALA A 174 -29.94 14.63 2.71
N ASP A 175 -29.13 14.82 3.76
CA ASP A 175 -28.29 16.02 3.92
C ASP A 175 -27.23 16.11 2.82
N SER A 176 -26.74 14.98 2.30
CA SER A 176 -25.77 14.98 1.19
C SER A 176 -26.40 15.46 -0.13
N VAL A 177 -27.69 15.27 -0.31
CA VAL A 177 -28.45 15.85 -1.44
C VAL A 177 -28.69 17.34 -1.20
N GLU A 178 -29.18 17.73 -0.03
CA GLU A 178 -29.43 19.11 0.33
C GLU A 178 -28.18 20.01 0.23
N GLU A 179 -27.02 19.48 0.60
CA GLU A 179 -25.74 20.16 0.50
C GLU A 179 -25.12 20.11 -0.93
N GLY A 180 -25.78 19.47 -1.88
CA GLY A 180 -25.30 19.33 -3.27
C GLY A 180 -24.11 18.40 -3.44
N VAL A 181 -23.78 17.57 -2.44
CA VAL A 181 -22.74 16.53 -2.52
C VAL A 181 -23.22 15.40 -3.43
N LEU A 182 -24.46 14.91 -3.22
CA LEU A 182 -25.14 14.02 -4.15
C LEU A 182 -25.94 14.87 -5.14
N PRO A 183 -25.78 14.63 -6.47
CA PRO A 183 -26.48 15.40 -7.49
C PRO A 183 -27.99 15.20 -7.41
N GLU A 184 -28.77 16.27 -7.27
CA GLU A 184 -30.23 16.22 -7.15
C GLU A 184 -30.90 15.63 -8.39
N ASP A 185 -30.34 15.86 -9.58
CA ASP A 185 -30.81 15.32 -10.87
C ASP A 185 -30.59 13.81 -11.00
N LYS A 186 -29.81 13.18 -10.12
CA LYS A 186 -29.51 11.73 -10.12
C LYS A 186 -30.24 10.93 -9.05
N VAL A 187 -30.95 11.58 -8.14
CA VAL A 187 -31.55 10.89 -6.97
C VAL A 187 -32.60 9.84 -7.33
N ASP A 188 -33.23 9.97 -8.51
CA ASP A 188 -34.20 9.00 -9.02
C ASP A 188 -33.56 7.90 -9.89
N ASP A 189 -32.35 8.13 -10.41
CA ASP A 189 -31.64 7.19 -11.29
C ASP A 189 -30.65 6.34 -10.52
N TRP A 190 -30.14 6.81 -9.39
CA TRP A 190 -29.17 6.10 -8.55
C TRP A 190 -29.82 5.36 -7.41
N VAL A 191 -29.10 4.37 -6.90
CA VAL A 191 -29.34 3.67 -5.63
C VAL A 191 -28.06 3.60 -4.81
N ILE A 192 -28.20 3.44 -3.51
CA ILE A 192 -27.11 3.31 -2.56
C ILE A 192 -27.27 1.98 -1.80
N ILE A 193 -26.19 1.20 -1.71
CA ILE A 193 -26.06 0.08 -0.78
C ILE A 193 -25.07 0.50 0.30
N CYS A 194 -25.52 0.53 1.53
CA CYS A 194 -24.73 0.96 2.69
C CYS A 194 -24.56 -0.21 3.66
N SER A 195 -23.36 -0.78 3.70
CA SER A 195 -23.01 -1.82 4.65
C SER A 195 -22.58 -1.19 5.97
N VAL A 196 -23.23 -1.58 7.08
CA VAL A 196 -23.09 -0.97 8.39
C VAL A 196 -22.47 -1.96 9.37
N PHE A 197 -21.34 -1.57 9.97
CA PHE A 197 -20.73 -2.27 11.09
C PHE A 197 -20.98 -1.48 12.38
N ILE A 198 -21.47 -2.19 13.40
CA ILE A 198 -21.58 -1.70 14.77
C ILE A 198 -20.87 -2.71 15.67
N HIS A 199 -19.97 -2.23 16.52
CA HIS A 199 -19.30 -3.13 17.47
C HIS A 199 -20.32 -3.78 18.41
N PRO A 200 -20.25 -5.11 18.64
CA PRO A 200 -21.24 -5.81 19.48
C PRO A 200 -21.41 -5.23 20.89
N GLN A 201 -20.31 -4.71 21.45
CA GLN A 201 -20.28 -4.13 22.79
C GLN A 201 -20.61 -2.61 22.83
N ALA A 202 -20.92 -1.98 21.70
CA ALA A 202 -21.37 -0.59 21.68
C ALA A 202 -22.71 -0.46 22.45
N VAL A 203 -22.84 0.53 23.32
CA VAL A 203 -24.01 0.72 24.19
C VAL A 203 -24.61 2.12 24.06
N ASP A 204 -23.83 3.12 23.70
CA ASP A 204 -24.28 4.50 23.59
C ASP A 204 -24.98 4.75 22.23
N MET A 205 -26.32 4.74 22.27
CA MET A 205 -27.16 4.93 21.08
C MET A 205 -26.92 6.28 20.37
N ARG A 206 -26.56 7.31 21.13
CA ARG A 206 -26.28 8.65 20.56
C ARG A 206 -24.96 8.65 19.81
N LYS A 207 -23.93 8.03 20.37
CA LYS A 207 -22.63 7.86 19.66
C LYS A 207 -22.77 6.95 18.46
N ILE A 208 -23.54 5.84 18.55
CA ILE A 208 -23.87 5.00 17.39
C ILE A 208 -24.47 5.84 16.27
N TYR A 209 -25.45 6.70 16.59
CA TYR A 209 -26.04 7.62 15.60
C TYR A 209 -25.00 8.57 15.00
N GLN A 210 -24.24 9.28 15.85
CA GLN A 210 -23.28 10.30 15.41
C GLN A 210 -22.16 9.69 14.56
N CYS A 211 -21.59 8.55 14.98
CA CYS A 211 -20.51 7.88 14.24
C CYS A 211 -21.00 7.35 12.89
N ASN A 212 -22.20 6.72 12.83
CA ASN A 212 -22.76 6.25 11.57
C ASN A 212 -23.14 7.40 10.62
N TYR A 213 -23.63 8.53 11.14
CA TYR A 213 -23.89 9.72 10.34
C TYR A 213 -22.60 10.26 9.71
N GLY A 214 -21.57 10.50 10.53
CA GLY A 214 -20.27 10.99 10.05
C GLY A 214 -19.61 10.05 9.06
N ALA A 215 -19.60 8.74 9.39
CA ALA A 215 -19.02 7.73 8.49
C ALA A 215 -19.75 7.67 7.15
N THR A 216 -21.09 7.73 7.13
CA THR A 216 -21.87 7.71 5.89
C THR A 216 -21.59 8.96 5.04
N LYS A 217 -21.56 10.15 5.63
CA LYS A 217 -21.20 11.40 4.93
C LYS A 217 -19.82 11.31 4.29
N MET A 218 -18.82 10.85 5.03
CA MET A 218 -17.46 10.68 4.54
C MET A 218 -17.39 9.63 3.42
N ALA A 219 -18.05 8.49 3.57
CA ALA A 219 -18.07 7.43 2.57
C ALA A 219 -18.70 7.92 1.25
N ILE A 220 -19.80 8.68 1.30
CA ILE A 220 -20.42 9.32 0.11
C ILE A 220 -19.41 10.25 -0.58
N GLN A 221 -18.77 11.15 0.17
CA GLN A 221 -17.78 12.08 -0.39
C GLN A 221 -16.60 11.35 -1.03
N ARG A 222 -16.09 10.31 -0.37
CA ARG A 222 -14.98 9.48 -0.87
C ARG A 222 -15.37 8.72 -2.14
N ALA A 223 -16.57 8.15 -2.20
CA ALA A 223 -17.11 7.49 -3.39
C ALA A 223 -17.12 8.44 -4.59
N LEU A 224 -17.69 9.63 -4.43
CA LEU A 224 -17.80 10.62 -5.50
C LEU A 224 -16.44 11.18 -5.94
N LYS A 225 -15.50 11.32 -5.01
CA LYS A 225 -14.12 11.74 -5.31
C LYS A 225 -13.24 10.61 -5.82
N LYS A 226 -13.75 9.37 -5.94
CA LYS A 226 -12.98 8.16 -6.28
C LYS A 226 -11.73 8.00 -5.40
N TYR A 227 -11.89 8.32 -4.11
CA TYR A 227 -10.83 8.20 -3.11
C TYR A 227 -10.71 6.74 -2.63
N PRO A 228 -9.49 6.24 -2.34
CA PRO A 228 -8.21 6.96 -2.43
C PRO A 228 -7.60 6.92 -3.84
N SER A 229 -6.76 7.90 -4.17
CA SER A 229 -5.94 7.84 -5.38
C SER A 229 -4.85 6.77 -5.25
N ILE A 230 -4.31 6.29 -6.37
CA ILE A 230 -3.23 5.29 -6.35
C ILE A 230 -1.97 5.83 -5.68
N GLU A 231 -1.71 7.15 -5.83
CA GLU A 231 -0.60 7.83 -5.17
C GLU A 231 -0.78 7.81 -3.64
N LYS A 232 -2.01 8.07 -3.16
CA LYS A 232 -2.34 8.02 -1.72
C LYS A 232 -2.17 6.61 -1.17
N ILE A 233 -2.64 5.58 -1.90
CA ILE A 233 -2.44 4.17 -1.52
C ILE A 233 -0.95 3.84 -1.44
N ASN A 234 -0.18 4.19 -2.48
CA ASN A 234 1.25 3.92 -2.51
C ASN A 234 2.02 4.68 -1.42
N TYR A 235 1.53 5.87 -1.06
CA TYR A 235 2.10 6.65 0.03
C TYR A 235 1.81 6.03 1.41
N ASP A 236 0.59 5.56 1.66
CA ASP A 236 0.13 5.15 2.99
C ASP A 236 0.28 3.64 3.28
N LYS A 237 0.36 2.78 2.25
CA LYS A 237 0.40 1.32 2.43
C LYS A 237 1.48 0.84 3.42
N ASP A 238 2.59 1.56 3.47
CA ASP A 238 3.73 1.25 4.35
C ASP A 238 3.72 2.06 5.66
N ARG A 239 2.75 2.95 5.85
CA ARG A 239 2.66 3.90 6.97
C ARG A 239 1.44 3.67 7.86
N ALA A 240 0.43 3.02 7.30
CA ALA A 240 -0.84 2.88 7.97
C ALA A 240 -0.74 2.02 9.24
N LYS A 241 -1.23 2.57 10.36
CA LYS A 241 -1.51 1.79 11.56
C LYS A 241 -2.97 1.39 11.53
N HIS A 242 -3.26 0.09 11.46
CA HIS A 242 -4.65 -0.38 11.49
C HIS A 242 -5.15 -0.42 12.93
N PRO A 243 -6.20 0.32 13.30
CA PRO A 243 -6.64 0.44 14.69
C PRO A 243 -7.00 -0.90 15.34
N ILE A 244 -7.55 -1.83 14.54
CA ILE A 244 -8.03 -3.14 15.03
C ILE A 244 -6.87 -4.14 15.22
N MET A 245 -5.75 -3.99 14.49
CA MET A 245 -4.61 -4.91 14.61
C MET A 245 -3.87 -4.80 15.96
N GLY A 246 -3.92 -3.64 16.59
CA GLY A 246 -3.24 -3.39 17.87
C GLY A 246 -1.70 -3.34 17.78
N PHE A 247 -1.13 -3.43 16.58
CA PHE A 247 0.29 -3.25 16.30
C PHE A 247 0.49 -2.61 14.92
N LYS A 248 1.68 -2.08 14.68
CA LYS A 248 2.12 -1.49 13.42
C LYS A 248 2.97 -2.51 12.67
N VAL A 249 2.80 -2.60 11.35
CA VAL A 249 3.75 -3.30 10.48
C VAL A 249 4.77 -2.26 10.00
N PRO A 250 5.97 -2.23 10.58
CA PRO A 250 6.95 -1.19 10.26
C PRO A 250 7.51 -1.39 8.86
N ARG A 251 7.79 -0.28 8.17
CA ARG A 251 8.39 -0.26 6.82
C ARG A 251 9.42 0.85 6.71
N LEU A 252 10.45 0.63 5.87
CA LEU A 252 11.54 1.57 5.64
C LEU A 252 11.26 2.49 4.46
N TRP A 253 10.46 3.52 4.65
CA TRP A 253 9.99 4.41 3.58
C TRP A 253 10.53 5.84 3.65
N ARG A 254 11.13 6.23 4.79
CA ARG A 254 11.57 7.61 5.05
C ARG A 254 12.93 7.65 5.75
N PRO A 255 14.05 7.42 5.01
CA PRO A 255 15.38 7.57 5.60
C PRO A 255 15.64 9.04 6.02
N PRO A 256 16.63 9.27 6.91
CA PRO A 256 17.54 8.28 7.49
C PRO A 256 17.00 7.57 8.72
N TYR A 257 17.61 6.43 9.06
CA TYR A 257 17.27 5.60 10.21
C TYR A 257 18.48 5.35 11.12
N LEU A 258 18.23 5.14 12.41
CA LEU A 258 19.18 4.62 13.37
C LEU A 258 18.90 3.14 13.60
N GLN A 259 19.82 2.26 13.21
CA GLN A 259 19.75 0.83 13.46
C GLN A 259 20.62 0.50 14.67
N ILE A 260 20.01 -0.10 15.70
CA ILE A 260 20.70 -0.47 16.93
C ILE A 260 20.98 -1.98 16.88
N ALA A 261 22.27 -2.34 16.79
CA ALA A 261 22.71 -3.73 16.77
C ALA A 261 22.79 -4.30 18.19
N LEU A 262 21.90 -5.26 18.49
CA LEU A 262 21.86 -5.98 19.76
C LEU A 262 22.79 -7.20 19.72
N ASP A 263 24.08 -6.97 19.91
CA ASP A 263 25.12 -8.01 20.04
C ASP A 263 25.32 -8.43 21.50
N ALA A 264 24.27 -8.34 22.31
CA ALA A 264 24.34 -8.66 23.75
C ALA A 264 24.67 -10.14 23.97
N PRO A 265 25.47 -10.47 25.01
CA PRO A 265 25.84 -11.85 25.31
C PRO A 265 24.70 -12.66 25.94
N SER A 266 23.60 -12.01 26.37
CA SER A 266 22.44 -12.66 26.98
C SER A 266 21.14 -12.05 26.54
N LEU A 267 20.07 -12.86 26.54
CA LEU A 267 18.73 -12.42 26.21
C LEU A 267 18.21 -11.36 27.19
N GLU A 268 18.45 -11.53 28.50
CA GLU A 268 18.06 -10.54 29.49
C GLU A 268 18.78 -9.20 29.29
N GLY A 269 20.06 -9.24 28.89
CA GLY A 269 20.82 -8.05 28.54
C GLY A 269 20.24 -7.35 27.35
N ALA A 270 19.87 -8.09 26.29
CA ALA A 270 19.20 -7.57 25.10
C ALA A 270 17.83 -6.96 25.44
N LYS A 271 16.99 -7.65 26.22
CA LYS A 271 15.68 -7.14 26.69
C LYS A 271 15.83 -5.87 27.52
N LYS A 272 16.85 -5.81 28.40
CA LYS A 272 17.13 -4.63 29.21
C LYS A 272 17.52 -3.42 28.35
N VAL A 273 18.36 -3.62 27.33
CA VAL A 273 18.71 -2.55 26.38
C VAL A 273 17.46 -2.12 25.62
N LEU A 274 16.72 -3.06 25.05
CA LEU A 274 15.53 -2.80 24.25
C LEU A 274 14.44 -2.03 25.01
N SER A 275 14.27 -2.30 26.31
CA SER A 275 13.28 -1.62 27.16
C SER A 275 13.60 -0.13 27.42
N GLN A 276 14.84 0.29 27.17
CA GLN A 276 15.30 1.67 27.32
C GLN A 276 15.32 2.44 26.00
N ILE A 277 14.99 1.77 24.87
CA ILE A 277 14.93 2.41 23.56
C ILE A 277 13.58 3.11 23.40
N PRO A 278 13.54 4.42 23.13
CA PRO A 278 12.29 5.14 22.91
C PRO A 278 11.60 4.64 21.64
N GLY A 279 10.28 4.57 21.68
CA GLY A 279 9.47 4.24 20.49
C GLY A 279 9.63 5.33 19.42
N SER A 280 10.13 4.96 18.25
CA SER A 280 10.29 5.86 17.11
C SER A 280 10.26 5.09 15.81
N ASP A 281 9.63 5.67 14.77
CA ASP A 281 9.65 5.14 13.41
C ASP A 281 11.02 5.28 12.72
N ARG A 282 11.97 5.94 13.39
CA ARG A 282 13.35 6.13 12.93
C ARG A 282 14.33 5.12 13.51
N ILE A 283 13.87 4.25 14.39
CA ILE A 283 14.71 3.27 15.06
C ILE A 283 14.42 1.88 14.49
N ILE A 284 15.48 1.19 14.11
CA ILE A 284 15.51 -0.20 13.66
C ILE A 284 16.26 -1.00 14.71
N ILE A 285 15.79 -2.19 15.03
CA ILE A 285 16.46 -3.11 15.95
C ILE A 285 17.05 -4.25 15.13
N GLU A 286 18.36 -4.45 15.24
CA GLU A 286 19.04 -5.61 14.69
C GLU A 286 19.25 -6.63 15.81
N VAL A 287 18.71 -7.81 15.58
CA VAL A 287 19.01 -8.98 16.43
C VAL A 287 20.31 -9.57 15.90
N GLY A 288 21.41 -9.23 16.58
CA GLY A 288 22.77 -9.48 16.08
C GLY A 288 23.12 -10.96 15.99
N THR A 289 24.03 -11.27 15.08
CA THR A 289 24.52 -12.63 14.83
C THR A 289 24.95 -13.38 16.12
N PRO A 290 25.68 -12.77 17.10
CA PRO A 290 26.06 -13.46 18.33
C PRO A 290 24.86 -13.91 19.16
N LEU A 291 23.82 -13.08 19.22
CA LEU A 291 22.61 -13.38 19.99
C LEU A 291 21.81 -14.51 19.33
N ILE A 292 21.64 -14.46 18.01
CA ILE A 292 20.96 -15.51 17.24
C ILE A 292 21.71 -16.84 17.34
N LYS A 293 23.03 -16.83 17.21
CA LYS A 293 23.84 -18.06 17.35
C LYS A 293 23.74 -18.70 18.72
N ARG A 294 23.48 -17.92 19.75
CA ARG A 294 23.35 -18.42 21.11
C ARG A 294 21.96 -18.97 21.44
N TYR A 295 20.90 -18.32 20.94
CA TYR A 295 19.51 -18.59 21.34
C TYR A 295 18.62 -19.08 20.19
N GLY A 296 19.13 -19.12 18.96
CA GLY A 296 18.33 -19.34 17.77
C GLY A 296 17.48 -18.13 17.38
N THR A 297 16.81 -18.22 16.24
CA THR A 297 15.98 -17.12 15.69
C THR A 297 14.75 -16.79 16.53
N ARG A 298 14.26 -17.72 17.35
CA ARG A 298 13.15 -17.47 18.29
C ARG A 298 13.39 -16.32 19.27
N VAL A 299 14.66 -15.93 19.46
CA VAL A 299 15.01 -14.74 20.25
C VAL A 299 14.35 -13.48 19.70
N ILE A 300 14.00 -13.43 18.39
CA ILE A 300 13.31 -12.30 17.75
C ILE A 300 11.89 -12.16 18.34
N GLN A 301 11.16 -13.27 18.49
CA GLN A 301 9.83 -13.27 19.11
C GLN A 301 9.89 -12.80 20.58
N GLU A 302 10.91 -13.22 21.30
CA GLU A 302 11.14 -12.80 22.70
C GLU A 302 11.42 -11.30 22.84
N LEU A 303 12.15 -10.72 21.88
CA LEU A 303 12.42 -9.28 21.85
C LEU A 303 11.19 -8.51 21.37
N ARG A 304 10.45 -9.04 20.39
CA ARG A 304 9.20 -8.46 19.93
C ARG A 304 8.12 -8.38 21.02
N ALA A 305 8.14 -9.31 21.97
CA ALA A 305 7.26 -9.25 23.14
C ALA A 305 7.53 -8.03 24.05
N VAL A 306 8.75 -7.47 24.02
CA VAL A 306 9.10 -6.23 24.75
C VAL A 306 8.53 -5.00 24.04
N ASN A 307 8.64 -4.96 22.71
CA ASN A 307 8.05 -3.89 21.89
C ASN A 307 7.59 -4.44 20.53
N LYS A 308 6.29 -4.32 20.25
CA LYS A 308 5.66 -4.88 19.06
C LYS A 308 5.89 -4.03 17.79
N ASP A 309 6.23 -2.76 17.95
CA ASP A 309 6.17 -1.78 16.86
C ASP A 309 7.55 -1.51 16.21
N PHE A 310 8.64 -2.04 16.75
CA PHE A 310 9.97 -1.88 16.15
C PHE A 310 10.14 -2.71 14.87
N PHE A 311 10.82 -2.13 13.88
CA PHE A 311 11.36 -2.89 12.77
C PHE A 311 12.51 -3.77 13.26
N MET A 312 12.41 -5.09 13.10
CA MET A 312 13.40 -6.05 13.61
C MET A 312 14.09 -6.79 12.46
N ILE A 313 15.41 -6.76 12.47
CA ILE A 313 16.28 -7.41 11.49
C ILE A 313 16.87 -8.67 12.10
N ALA A 314 16.78 -9.82 11.39
CA ALA A 314 17.51 -11.04 11.71
C ALA A 314 18.87 -11.01 11.04
N ASP A 315 19.96 -10.75 11.80
CA ASP A 315 21.31 -10.75 11.27
C ASP A 315 21.89 -12.17 11.22
N LEU A 316 21.41 -12.98 10.26
CA LEU A 316 21.84 -14.37 10.08
C LEU A 316 23.21 -14.45 9.40
N LYS A 317 23.58 -13.44 8.60
CA LYS A 317 24.76 -13.49 7.71
C LYS A 317 24.78 -14.78 6.89
N THR A 318 23.61 -15.11 6.31
CA THR A 318 23.40 -16.32 5.50
C THR A 318 24.50 -16.51 4.46
N LEU A 319 25.11 -17.70 4.44
CA LEU A 319 26.15 -18.07 3.51
C LEU A 319 25.72 -19.20 2.56
N ASP A 320 24.68 -19.96 2.94
CA ASP A 320 24.10 -21.05 2.17
C ASP A 320 22.61 -21.19 2.53
N VAL A 321 21.85 -22.01 1.77
CA VAL A 321 20.41 -22.30 1.96
C VAL A 321 19.54 -21.05 2.11
N GLY A 322 19.82 -20.01 1.34
CA GLY A 322 19.24 -18.67 1.48
C GLY A 322 17.73 -18.62 1.61
N LYS A 323 17.01 -19.45 0.83
CA LYS A 323 15.55 -19.57 0.95
C LYS A 323 15.11 -20.04 2.34
N VAL A 324 15.74 -21.10 2.87
CA VAL A 324 15.36 -21.70 4.15
C VAL A 324 15.60 -20.72 5.31
N GLU A 325 16.75 -20.02 5.30
CA GLU A 325 17.06 -19.05 6.33
C GLU A 325 16.15 -17.81 6.27
N ALA A 326 15.74 -17.38 5.08
CA ALA A 326 14.74 -16.33 4.93
C ALA A 326 13.36 -16.75 5.48
N ASP A 327 12.94 -18.00 5.20
CA ASP A 327 11.70 -18.56 5.75
C ASP A 327 11.73 -18.61 7.29
N ILE A 328 12.85 -19.06 7.89
CA ILE A 328 13.02 -19.12 9.35
C ILE A 328 12.94 -17.71 9.96
N ALA A 329 13.59 -16.72 9.37
CA ALA A 329 13.54 -15.34 9.85
C ALA A 329 12.10 -14.79 9.82
N TYR A 330 11.36 -15.07 8.75
CA TYR A 330 9.96 -14.68 8.60
C TYR A 330 9.06 -15.36 9.64
N GLU A 331 9.19 -16.68 9.82
CA GLU A 331 8.40 -17.46 10.79
C GLU A 331 8.61 -16.94 12.23
N ASP A 332 9.82 -16.48 12.55
CA ASP A 332 10.15 -15.89 13.85
C ASP A 332 9.86 -14.36 13.90
N THR A 333 9.07 -13.85 12.96
CA THR A 333 8.54 -12.48 12.92
C THR A 333 9.57 -11.37 12.68
N ALA A 334 10.68 -11.66 12.01
CA ALA A 334 11.59 -10.63 11.51
C ALA A 334 10.95 -9.82 10.39
N ASP A 335 11.26 -8.53 10.30
CA ASP A 335 10.87 -7.65 9.20
C ASP A 335 11.93 -7.63 8.08
N ALA A 336 13.11 -8.15 8.36
CA ALA A 336 14.20 -8.29 7.40
C ALA A 336 15.16 -9.42 7.77
N VAL A 337 15.85 -9.96 6.76
CA VAL A 337 16.90 -10.97 6.91
C VAL A 337 18.19 -10.49 6.24
N VAL A 338 19.33 -10.73 6.89
CA VAL A 338 20.66 -10.35 6.38
C VAL A 338 21.39 -11.58 5.86
N ALA A 339 21.80 -11.52 4.57
CA ALA A 339 22.77 -12.45 3.99
C ALA A 339 24.16 -11.83 3.93
N SER A 340 25.20 -12.66 4.02
CA SER A 340 26.59 -12.24 3.83
C SER A 340 26.91 -12.07 2.36
N GLY A 341 27.44 -10.93 1.95
CA GLY A 341 27.93 -10.67 0.60
C GLY A 341 29.03 -11.60 0.12
N LEU A 342 29.63 -12.38 1.04
CA LEU A 342 30.59 -13.43 0.72
C LEU A 342 29.93 -14.70 0.16
N ALA A 343 28.61 -14.86 0.34
CA ALA A 343 27.87 -15.99 -0.23
C ALA A 343 27.90 -15.98 -1.77
N PRO A 344 27.70 -17.14 -2.41
CA PRO A 344 27.52 -17.22 -3.86
C PRO A 344 26.32 -16.36 -4.31
N PRO A 345 26.34 -15.80 -5.55
CA PRO A 345 25.22 -15.03 -6.08
C PRO A 345 23.88 -15.77 -6.01
N GLU A 346 23.88 -17.07 -6.24
CA GLU A 346 22.69 -17.93 -6.20
C GLU A 346 22.05 -17.96 -4.81
N THR A 347 22.86 -17.99 -3.76
CA THR A 347 22.37 -17.93 -2.36
C THR A 347 21.83 -16.55 -2.04
N LEU A 348 22.50 -15.48 -2.48
CA LEU A 348 22.04 -14.11 -2.29
C LEU A 348 20.71 -13.87 -3.02
N ASP A 349 20.61 -14.29 -4.28
CA ASP A 349 19.39 -14.22 -5.08
C ASP A 349 18.25 -14.98 -4.39
N ALA A 350 18.49 -16.20 -3.91
CA ALA A 350 17.50 -17.02 -3.22
C ALA A 350 17.03 -16.36 -1.91
N THR A 351 17.93 -15.77 -1.13
CA THR A 351 17.59 -15.07 0.11
C THR A 351 16.74 -13.84 -0.16
N VAL A 352 17.17 -12.97 -1.10
CA VAL A 352 16.46 -11.72 -1.43
C VAL A 352 15.11 -12.02 -2.09
N HIS A 353 15.06 -12.99 -3.01
CA HIS A 353 13.80 -13.42 -3.65
C HIS A 353 12.78 -13.89 -2.62
N GLU A 354 13.21 -14.78 -1.72
CA GLU A 354 12.30 -15.34 -0.72
C GLU A 354 11.85 -14.28 0.30
N ALA A 355 12.75 -13.42 0.76
CA ALA A 355 12.41 -12.30 1.63
C ALA A 355 11.31 -11.43 1.00
N LYS A 356 11.48 -11.03 -0.26
CA LYS A 356 10.49 -10.24 -1.00
C LYS A 356 9.17 -10.99 -1.19
N ARG A 357 9.23 -12.30 -1.48
CA ARG A 357 8.04 -13.15 -1.63
C ARG A 357 7.22 -13.20 -0.35
N MET A 358 7.89 -13.24 0.81
CA MET A 358 7.26 -13.25 2.13
C MET A 358 6.88 -11.85 2.63
N GLY A 359 7.28 -10.79 1.91
CA GLY A 359 6.97 -9.40 2.25
C GLY A 359 7.85 -8.82 3.35
N ILE A 360 9.02 -9.40 3.61
CA ILE A 360 10.08 -8.85 4.45
C ILE A 360 11.22 -8.32 3.58
N TYR A 361 12.19 -7.61 4.18
CA TYR A 361 13.30 -7.01 3.45
C TYR A 361 14.47 -8.00 3.31
N GLY A 362 15.04 -8.09 2.11
CA GLY A 362 16.28 -8.81 1.84
C GLY A 362 17.48 -7.86 1.91
N ILE A 363 18.39 -8.09 2.84
CA ILE A 363 19.56 -7.26 3.13
C ILE A 363 20.84 -8.03 2.81
N ILE A 364 21.81 -7.37 2.19
CA ILE A 364 23.15 -7.96 1.95
C ILE A 364 24.20 -7.14 2.69
N ASP A 365 24.93 -7.80 3.61
CA ASP A 365 26.06 -7.23 4.32
C ASP A 365 27.37 -7.46 3.53
N MET A 366 27.96 -6.37 3.06
CA MET A 366 29.22 -6.37 2.27
C MET A 366 30.49 -6.42 3.11
N LEU A 367 30.40 -6.91 4.36
CA LEU A 367 31.56 -7.15 5.21
C LEU A 367 32.58 -8.03 4.48
N ASN A 368 33.83 -7.57 4.38
CA ASN A 368 34.95 -8.24 3.71
C ASN A 368 34.75 -8.51 2.19
N VAL A 369 33.76 -7.89 1.53
CA VAL A 369 33.61 -7.97 0.09
C VAL A 369 34.51 -6.92 -0.57
N GLU A 370 35.51 -7.35 -1.32
CA GLU A 370 36.47 -6.47 -1.98
C GLU A 370 35.81 -5.69 -3.14
N ASP A 371 35.18 -6.41 -4.08
CA ASP A 371 34.47 -5.81 -5.21
C ASP A 371 32.97 -5.82 -4.98
N VAL A 372 32.48 -4.80 -4.24
CA VAL A 372 31.05 -4.60 -3.96
C VAL A 372 30.23 -4.39 -5.26
N LEU A 373 30.76 -3.61 -6.21
CA LEU A 373 30.04 -3.34 -7.46
C LEU A 373 29.93 -4.58 -8.34
N GLY A 374 31.01 -5.36 -8.48
CA GLY A 374 31.00 -6.63 -9.20
C GLY A 374 30.02 -7.62 -8.57
N LYS A 375 30.01 -7.73 -7.24
CA LYS A 375 29.05 -8.56 -6.51
C LYS A 375 27.62 -8.15 -6.80
N LEU A 376 27.27 -6.87 -6.67
CA LEU A 376 25.92 -6.38 -6.94
C LEU A 376 25.49 -6.56 -8.40
N ARG A 377 26.41 -6.43 -9.36
CA ARG A 377 26.13 -6.69 -10.79
C ARG A 377 25.89 -8.16 -11.11
N SER A 378 26.43 -9.08 -10.31
CA SER A 378 26.23 -10.52 -10.49
C SER A 378 24.86 -11.01 -10.02
N LEU A 379 24.09 -10.18 -9.28
CA LEU A 379 22.79 -10.54 -8.71
C LEU A 379 21.66 -10.38 -9.74
N LYS A 380 20.72 -11.31 -9.74
CA LYS A 380 19.44 -11.23 -10.45
C LYS A 380 18.41 -10.50 -9.61
N GLU A 381 18.39 -10.77 -8.31
CA GLU A 381 17.53 -10.15 -7.32
C GLU A 381 18.29 -9.06 -6.55
N PHE A 382 17.92 -7.81 -6.76
CA PHE A 382 18.60 -6.70 -6.12
C PHE A 382 18.11 -6.53 -4.67
N PRO A 383 18.99 -6.39 -3.66
CA PRO A 383 18.61 -6.26 -2.26
C PRO A 383 17.86 -4.95 -1.98
N ASP A 384 17.02 -4.97 -0.93
CA ASP A 384 16.35 -3.76 -0.44
C ASP A 384 17.29 -2.85 0.34
N VAL A 385 18.27 -3.44 1.04
CA VAL A 385 19.30 -2.72 1.80
C VAL A 385 20.67 -3.32 1.52
N ILE A 386 21.66 -2.47 1.32
CA ILE A 386 23.08 -2.84 1.19
C ILE A 386 23.81 -2.28 2.41
N ILE A 387 24.47 -3.15 3.18
CA ILE A 387 25.29 -2.73 4.33
C ILE A 387 26.75 -2.59 3.89
N LEU A 388 27.27 -1.38 3.97
CA LEU A 388 28.69 -1.11 3.86
C LEU A 388 29.30 -1.23 5.26
N HIS A 389 29.94 -2.37 5.52
CA HIS A 389 30.37 -2.75 6.84
C HIS A 389 31.89 -2.78 6.95
N ARG A 390 32.42 -2.06 7.95
CA ARG A 390 33.81 -2.18 8.38
C ARG A 390 33.84 -3.08 9.62
N GLY A 391 34.57 -4.18 9.56
CA GLY A 391 34.67 -5.13 10.66
C GLY A 391 35.26 -4.48 11.93
N ILE A 392 34.83 -4.94 13.11
CA ILE A 392 35.29 -4.44 14.40
C ILE A 392 36.82 -4.57 14.50
N ASP A 393 37.39 -5.67 14.03
CA ASP A 393 38.82 -5.92 14.05
C ASP A 393 39.62 -5.03 13.09
N GLN A 394 38.94 -4.27 12.21
CA GLN A 394 39.52 -3.38 11.21
C GLN A 394 39.26 -1.89 11.51
N GLU A 395 38.62 -1.53 12.61
CA GLU A 395 38.25 -0.15 12.99
C GLU A 395 39.41 0.85 13.04
N THR A 396 40.66 0.35 13.13
CA THR A 396 41.88 1.18 13.16
C THR A 396 42.40 1.62 11.78
N GLY A 397 41.74 1.20 10.66
CA GLY A 397 42.16 1.52 9.30
C GLY A 397 41.70 2.92 8.83
N ARG A 398 42.44 3.53 7.88
CA ARG A 398 42.27 4.93 7.42
C ARG A 398 41.14 5.19 6.42
N SER A 399 40.45 4.20 5.83
CA SER A 399 39.37 4.42 4.85
C SER A 399 38.04 4.16 5.48
N SER A 400 37.13 5.15 5.45
CA SER A 400 35.76 5.03 5.93
C SER A 400 34.87 4.20 4.99
N GLY A 401 35.28 3.97 3.74
CA GLY A 401 34.49 3.28 2.71
C GLY A 401 33.25 4.07 2.25
N LEU A 402 33.05 5.27 2.76
CA LEU A 402 31.86 6.11 2.45
C LEU A 402 31.83 6.59 1.00
N GLU A 403 32.96 6.65 0.30
CA GLU A 403 33.05 6.98 -1.11
C GLU A 403 32.31 5.97 -2.01
N ARG A 404 32.16 4.71 -1.52
CA ARG A 404 31.43 3.65 -2.21
C ARG A 404 29.93 3.97 -2.33
N ILE A 405 29.36 4.77 -1.43
CA ILE A 405 27.94 5.16 -1.48
C ILE A 405 27.60 5.82 -2.83
N ALA A 406 28.34 6.86 -3.19
CA ALA A 406 28.13 7.57 -4.44
C ALA A 406 28.34 6.68 -5.68
N LEU A 407 29.35 5.79 -5.64
CA LEU A 407 29.63 4.85 -6.72
C LEU A 407 28.50 3.84 -6.92
N ILE A 408 27.95 3.29 -5.85
CA ILE A 408 26.82 2.35 -5.90
C ILE A 408 25.57 3.04 -6.41
N ARG A 409 25.25 4.25 -5.93
CA ARG A 409 24.12 5.05 -6.44
C ARG A 409 24.23 5.32 -7.92
N ALA A 410 25.42 5.73 -8.39
CA ALA A 410 25.68 6.00 -9.81
C ALA A 410 25.62 4.74 -10.69
N ALA A 411 26.02 3.57 -10.16
CA ALA A 411 26.00 2.31 -10.89
C ALA A 411 24.60 1.71 -11.06
N PHE A 412 23.64 2.06 -10.19
CA PHE A 412 22.28 1.51 -10.16
C PHE A 412 21.19 2.59 -10.03
N PRO A 413 21.11 3.56 -10.96
CA PRO A 413 20.19 4.70 -10.83
C PRO A 413 18.71 4.32 -10.90
N ASP A 414 18.38 3.22 -11.57
CA ASP A 414 16.98 2.75 -11.74
C ASP A 414 16.52 1.80 -10.64
N LYS A 415 17.40 1.45 -9.69
CA LYS A 415 17.06 0.56 -8.57
C LYS A 415 16.67 1.36 -7.34
N LYS A 416 15.66 0.87 -6.61
CA LYS A 416 15.24 1.41 -5.31
C LYS A 416 15.87 0.55 -4.22
N PHE A 417 16.74 1.13 -3.41
CA PHE A 417 17.41 0.47 -2.29
C PHE A 417 17.90 1.49 -1.26
N LEU A 418 18.16 1.02 -0.06
CA LEU A 418 18.78 1.81 0.99
C LEU A 418 20.25 1.40 1.18
N ILE A 419 21.08 2.32 1.61
CA ILE A 419 22.47 2.07 1.96
C ILE A 419 22.64 2.28 3.46
N ALA A 420 23.02 1.21 4.15
CA ALA A 420 23.38 1.22 5.55
C ALA A 420 24.90 1.27 5.71
N VAL A 421 25.38 1.94 6.75
CA VAL A 421 26.79 1.97 7.12
C VAL A 421 26.98 1.43 8.54
N ALA A 422 28.00 0.58 8.71
CA ALA A 422 28.32 -0.09 9.97
C ALA A 422 29.82 -0.06 10.26
N GLY A 423 30.17 -0.27 11.54
CA GLY A 423 31.56 -0.37 12.02
C GLY A 423 32.09 0.94 12.59
N GLY A 424 32.13 1.04 13.94
CA GLY A 424 32.66 2.18 14.67
C GLY A 424 31.91 3.49 14.46
N ILE A 425 30.63 3.45 14.23
CA ILE A 425 29.79 4.65 14.06
C ILE A 425 29.58 5.33 15.43
N VAL A 426 29.99 6.59 15.49
CA VAL A 426 29.78 7.50 16.61
C VAL A 426 29.16 8.81 16.08
N PRO A 427 28.59 9.70 16.91
CA PRO A 427 27.91 10.91 16.40
C PRO A 427 28.74 11.74 15.41
N GLU A 428 30.05 11.82 15.63
CA GLU A 428 30.97 12.59 14.78
C GLU A 428 31.10 11.97 13.39
N THR A 429 31.22 10.65 13.28
CA THR A 429 31.34 9.94 11.99
C THR A 429 29.96 9.71 11.33
N ALA A 430 28.91 9.66 12.13
CA ALA A 430 27.55 9.51 11.66
C ALA A 430 27.10 10.66 10.76
N LYS A 431 27.45 11.90 11.13
CA LYS A 431 27.14 13.08 10.31
C LYS A 431 27.80 13.00 8.93
N GLU A 432 29.07 12.64 8.88
CA GLU A 432 29.78 12.46 7.60
C GLU A 432 29.11 11.38 6.74
N ALA A 433 28.69 10.26 7.34
CA ALA A 433 28.00 9.19 6.62
C ALA A 433 26.67 9.66 6.03
N LEU A 434 25.86 10.42 6.79
CA LEU A 434 24.61 11.01 6.31
C LEU A 434 24.85 12.03 5.18
N ASP A 435 25.84 12.88 5.32
CA ASP A 435 26.21 13.88 4.30
C ASP A 435 26.68 13.21 2.99
N LYS A 436 27.24 11.98 3.08
CA LYS A 436 27.61 11.15 1.91
C LYS A 436 26.45 10.34 1.35
N GLY A 437 25.25 10.41 1.93
CA GLY A 437 24.04 9.78 1.43
C GLY A 437 23.75 8.38 2.02
N ALA A 438 24.24 8.08 3.22
CA ALA A 438 23.80 6.90 3.97
C ALA A 438 22.33 7.06 4.42
N ASP A 439 21.54 6.00 4.26
CA ASP A 439 20.13 5.97 4.65
C ASP A 439 19.95 5.36 6.04
N ILE A 440 20.89 4.53 6.49
CA ILE A 440 20.81 3.83 7.78
C ILE A 440 22.17 3.88 8.45
N LEU A 441 22.19 4.30 9.70
CA LEU A 441 23.36 4.25 10.58
C LEU A 441 23.26 3.04 11.51
N ILE A 442 24.17 2.09 11.42
CA ILE A 442 24.19 0.91 12.28
C ILE A 442 25.14 1.15 13.44
N VAL A 443 24.58 1.21 14.64
CA VAL A 443 25.31 1.52 15.88
C VAL A 443 25.15 0.38 16.89
N GLY A 444 26.24 -0.19 17.33
CA GLY A 444 26.25 -1.26 18.33
C GLY A 444 26.68 -0.73 19.71
N ARG A 445 27.92 -0.98 20.08
CA ARG A 445 28.50 -0.75 21.44
C ARG A 445 28.32 0.67 21.98
N TYR A 446 28.40 1.69 21.13
CA TYR A 446 28.22 3.08 21.56
C TYR A 446 26.89 3.30 22.29
N ILE A 447 25.82 2.67 21.81
CA ILE A 447 24.49 2.72 22.43
C ILE A 447 24.31 1.62 23.45
N THR A 448 24.57 0.35 23.08
CA THR A 448 24.22 -0.82 23.92
C THR A 448 25.04 -0.94 25.20
N GLN A 449 26.21 -0.33 25.25
CA GLN A 449 27.09 -0.29 26.44
C GLN A 449 27.10 1.08 27.13
N SER A 450 26.28 2.02 26.68
CA SER A 450 26.13 3.33 27.30
C SER A 450 25.51 3.23 28.69
N LYS A 451 25.94 4.11 29.61
CA LYS A 451 25.30 4.29 30.92
C LYS A 451 23.92 4.93 30.82
N ASP A 452 23.69 5.71 29.76
CA ASP A 452 22.43 6.38 29.43
C ASP A 452 22.11 6.11 27.95
N ILE A 453 21.37 5.02 27.74
CA ILE A 453 21.02 4.53 26.40
C ILE A 453 20.13 5.54 25.69
N GLU A 454 19.14 6.09 26.38
CA GLU A 454 18.21 7.04 25.79
C GLU A 454 18.92 8.31 25.30
N ARG A 455 19.84 8.85 26.09
CA ARG A 455 20.64 10.00 25.70
C ARG A 455 21.51 9.69 24.50
N SER A 456 22.20 8.55 24.50
CA SER A 456 23.05 8.14 23.38
C SER A 456 22.26 7.99 22.08
N ILE A 457 21.00 7.53 22.15
CA ILE A 457 20.09 7.47 21.00
C ILE A 457 19.71 8.88 20.53
N ARG A 458 19.38 9.78 21.46
CA ARG A 458 19.04 11.17 21.13
C ARG A 458 20.18 11.89 20.42
N ASP A 459 21.43 11.65 20.82
CA ASP A 459 22.61 12.24 20.19
C ASP A 459 22.67 11.91 18.67
N PHE A 460 22.23 10.71 18.26
CA PHE A 460 22.11 10.35 16.84
C PHE A 460 20.87 10.94 16.17
N LEU A 461 19.71 10.88 16.82
CA LEU A 461 18.46 11.37 16.26
C LEU A 461 18.46 12.89 16.07
N GLU A 462 19.32 13.62 16.80
CA GLU A 462 19.49 15.06 16.66
C GLU A 462 20.43 15.49 15.52
N LEU A 463 21.11 14.54 14.85
CA LEU A 463 22.03 14.86 13.76
C LEU A 463 21.34 15.46 12.54
N THR A 464 20.06 15.15 12.33
CA THR A 464 19.27 15.74 11.24
C THR A 464 17.91 16.22 11.72
N PRO A 465 17.38 17.34 11.19
CA PRO A 465 16.01 17.78 11.48
C PRO A 465 14.96 16.69 11.18
N THR A 466 15.17 15.95 10.11
CA THR A 466 14.26 14.86 9.69
C THR A 466 14.18 13.72 10.70
N MET A 467 15.27 13.39 11.38
CA MET A 467 15.24 12.40 12.46
C MET A 467 14.58 12.95 13.74
N ARG A 468 14.69 14.25 13.95
CA ARG A 468 14.18 14.94 15.14
C ARG A 468 12.67 15.10 15.14
N GLU A 469 12.08 15.39 13.98
CA GLU A 469 10.64 15.64 13.82
C GLU A 469 9.76 14.45 14.22
N ASP A 470 10.29 13.22 14.15
CA ASP A 470 9.54 12.00 14.44
C ASP A 470 9.57 11.57 15.93
N ILE A 471 10.36 12.22 16.79
CA ILE A 471 10.41 11.93 18.23
C ILE A 471 9.13 12.43 18.93
N ASP A 472 8.47 13.46 18.40
CA ASP A 472 7.25 14.09 18.96
C ASP A 472 5.94 13.47 18.45
N LEU A 473 5.98 12.50 17.51
CA LEU A 473 4.80 11.97 16.85
C LEU A 473 4.11 10.81 17.59
N ASN A 474 3.94 10.92 18.91
CA ASN A 474 2.81 10.27 19.60
C ASN A 474 1.47 11.00 19.36
N ARG A 475 1.44 11.99 18.48
CA ARG A 475 0.24 12.66 18.02
C ARG A 475 -0.16 12.10 16.67
N VAL A 476 -1.04 11.11 16.68
CA VAL A 476 -1.78 10.69 15.50
C VAL A 476 -2.68 11.86 15.08
N HIS A 477 -2.27 12.63 14.10
CA HIS A 477 -3.20 13.48 13.37
C HIS A 477 -4.00 12.56 12.44
N ILE A 478 -5.23 12.26 12.83
CA ILE A 478 -6.24 11.69 11.95
C ILE A 478 -6.72 12.86 11.08
N GLU A 479 -6.24 12.93 9.83
CA GLU A 479 -6.87 13.73 8.78
C GLU A 479 -7.96 12.93 8.05
#